data_1305e0581af11e4004a7b9a56924e214
#
_entry.id   1305e0581af11e4004a7b9a56924e214
#
_cell.length_a   1.000
_cell.length_b   1.000
_cell.length_c   1.000
_cell.angle_alpha   90.00
_cell.angle_beta   90.00
_cell.angle_gamma   90.00
#
_symmetry.space_group_name_H-M   'P 1'
#
loop_
_entity.id
_entity.type
_entity.pdbx_description
1 polymer ?
#
loop_
_entity_poly.entity_id
_entity_poly.type
_entity_poly.pdbx_seq_one_letter_code
_entity_poly.pdbx_strand_id
1 'polypeptide(L)'
;MARDIVRRRFLKRVGAVGTIGASGIAGCIGSPDEESEGGDSGGDGGDSGTDGGDSSDGSDGDSGGSSGDGPDGLVVIGYPESGIQLFRDYYSQSDGSEEILVPDGLRDGSMPGQVGNDMENVTGTAPAAGGPNQEAFNSLFQDEYGSSPGVFTSQSYDSVAIQLLANAAAGENSGTAIRDQMRRIANPGGMEVTPENLVEGIEAAANGDDVNYQGASSATNFNEAGDPASAAYAVWEFNADEGAAENIEVQNFEGENPDGSGPAADSGPGGSDREMSVGILLPETGDLASVGAPMIQAAQLPAQQVNEANPAGLSVNAQVEDTQTSPSAGTAAAESLVSAGVPSVCGSASSGVNVPVSQEVFIPNEIVGCSPSSTALSVTNLDDNDYIFRTAPSDILQGRVMAQVMSERLGVDTVSTLYVNNDYGQQLSERFSNVFQDTFDGEVYRQVAFNIGESSYSSVISNALSAPDS
;
A
#
# COMPACT_ATOMS: atom_id res chain seq x y z
N MET A 1 15.33 -7.95 27.83
CA MET A 1 16.64 -8.52 27.49
C MET A 1 16.81 -8.81 26.03
N ALA A 2 15.81 -9.29 25.29
CA ALA A 2 15.89 -9.52 23.83
C ALA A 2 16.12 -8.23 23.00
N ARG A 3 15.40 -7.15 23.30
CA ARG A 3 15.59 -5.82 22.64
C ARG A 3 17.01 -5.27 22.75
N ASP A 4 17.72 -5.51 23.83
CA ASP A 4 19.11 -5.04 23.97
C ASP A 4 20.10 -5.82 23.09
N ILE A 5 19.78 -7.05 22.72
CA ILE A 5 20.61 -7.90 21.86
C ILE A 5 20.44 -7.47 20.39
N VAL A 6 19.22 -7.19 19.97
CA VAL A 6 18.91 -6.72 18.59
C VAL A 6 19.51 -5.33 18.36
N ARG A 7 19.35 -4.37 19.29
CA ARG A 7 20.00 -3.05 19.21
C ARG A 7 21.54 -3.14 19.17
N ARG A 8 22.15 -4.10 19.86
CA ARG A 8 23.61 -4.29 19.83
C ARG A 8 24.09 -4.88 18.50
N ARG A 9 23.31 -5.72 17.83
CA ARG A 9 23.64 -6.24 16.49
C ARG A 9 23.47 -5.17 15.42
N PHE A 10 22.43 -4.36 15.49
CA PHE A 10 22.20 -3.22 14.59
C PHE A 10 23.34 -2.19 14.65
N LEU A 11 23.75 -1.77 15.84
CA LEU A 11 24.87 -0.81 16.02
C LEU A 11 26.22 -1.35 15.55
N LYS A 12 26.41 -2.67 15.44
CA LYS A 12 27.65 -3.26 14.91
C LYS A 12 27.68 -3.33 13.38
N ARG A 13 26.52 -3.42 12.70
CA ARG A 13 26.46 -3.42 11.22
C ARG A 13 26.46 -2.02 10.62
N VAL A 14 25.87 -1.02 11.26
CA VAL A 14 25.84 0.38 10.81
C VAL A 14 27.21 1.07 10.91
N GLY A 15 28.18 0.53 11.65
CA GLY A 15 29.53 1.08 11.77
C GLY A 15 30.47 0.85 10.56
N ALA A 16 30.02 0.21 9.50
CA ALA A 16 30.87 -0.16 8.34
C ALA A 16 30.54 0.58 7.03
N VAL A 17 29.57 1.50 7.00
CA VAL A 17 29.30 2.31 5.80
C VAL A 17 29.99 3.66 5.94
N GLY A 18 31.16 3.76 5.32
CA GLY A 18 31.98 4.95 5.28
C GLY A 18 31.33 6.08 4.49
N THR A 19 31.40 7.27 5.04
CA THR A 19 31.09 8.55 4.40
C THR A 19 31.80 8.71 3.06
N ILE A 20 31.03 8.83 1.97
CA ILE A 20 31.55 9.34 0.70
C ILE A 20 31.03 10.77 0.52
N GLY A 21 31.96 11.71 0.61
CA GLY A 21 31.71 13.13 0.45
C GLY A 21 31.42 13.51 -1.00
N ALA A 22 30.60 14.53 -1.13
CA ALA A 22 30.31 15.22 -2.37
C ALA A 22 31.55 15.94 -2.94
N SER A 23 31.86 15.72 -4.22
CA SER A 23 32.60 16.67 -5.04
C SER A 23 32.24 16.45 -6.50
N GLY A 24 31.60 17.44 -7.09
CA GLY A 24 31.37 17.48 -8.53
C GLY A 24 32.66 17.64 -9.32
N ILE A 25 32.64 17.35 -10.62
CA ILE A 25 33.10 18.16 -11.75
C ILE A 25 32.92 17.35 -13.07
N ALA A 26 32.55 18.07 -14.07
CA ALA A 26 32.23 17.72 -15.44
C ALA A 26 33.38 17.15 -16.27
N GLY A 27 33.05 16.43 -17.37
CA GLY A 27 33.75 16.58 -18.62
C GLY A 27 34.19 15.35 -19.40
N CYS A 28 33.53 15.13 -20.54
CA CYS A 28 34.02 14.71 -21.85
C CYS A 28 34.43 13.27 -22.20
N ILE A 29 33.56 12.63 -22.99
CA ILE A 29 33.79 12.09 -24.38
C ILE A 29 35.00 11.15 -24.61
N GLY A 30 34.69 9.96 -25.17
CA GLY A 30 35.60 9.18 -25.99
C GLY A 30 35.42 7.67 -25.93
N SER A 31 34.66 7.09 -26.85
CA SER A 31 34.84 5.69 -27.35
C SER A 31 35.83 5.75 -28.53
N PRO A 32 36.27 4.69 -29.17
CA PRO A 32 36.09 3.24 -29.00
C PRO A 32 37.36 2.39 -29.26
N ASP A 33 37.11 1.05 -29.39
CA ASP A 33 37.83 0.01 -30.19
C ASP A 33 38.78 -0.94 -29.45
N GLU A 34 38.32 -2.16 -29.46
CA GLU A 34 38.67 -3.40 -30.22
C GLU A 34 39.84 -4.27 -29.74
N GLU A 35 39.50 -5.57 -29.61
CA GLU A 35 40.27 -6.81 -29.95
C GLU A 35 41.61 -7.07 -29.23
N SER A 36 41.99 -8.25 -28.83
CA SER A 36 41.84 -9.63 -29.30
C SER A 36 42.62 -10.60 -28.39
N GLU A 37 42.15 -11.82 -28.36
CA GLU A 37 42.85 -13.11 -28.38
C GLU A 37 44.08 -13.45 -27.53
N GLY A 38 43.99 -14.58 -26.84
CA GLY A 38 44.88 -15.68 -27.14
C GLY A 38 45.68 -16.32 -26.01
N GLY A 39 45.44 -17.64 -25.78
CA GLY A 39 46.49 -18.62 -25.56
C GLY A 39 46.78 -19.00 -24.10
N ASP A 40 46.36 -20.11 -23.65
CA ASP A 40 46.78 -21.51 -23.76
C ASP A 40 47.93 -21.95 -22.83
N SER A 41 47.71 -23.19 -22.32
CA SER A 41 48.65 -24.18 -21.72
C SER A 41 49.14 -23.91 -20.28
N GLY A 42 49.06 -24.81 -19.31
CA GLY A 42 49.15 -26.24 -19.33
C GLY A 42 50.09 -26.72 -18.23
N GLY A 43 49.78 -27.85 -17.60
CA GLY A 43 50.76 -28.67 -16.88
C GLY A 43 50.64 -28.62 -15.35
N ASP A 44 50.16 -29.58 -14.70
CA ASP A 44 50.51 -30.97 -14.41
C ASP A 44 51.43 -31.15 -13.18
N GLY A 45 51.10 -32.14 -12.36
CA GLY A 45 51.98 -32.84 -11.46
C GLY A 45 51.78 -32.57 -9.98
N GLY A 46 51.09 -33.40 -9.23
CA GLY A 46 51.56 -34.65 -8.64
C GLY A 46 52.06 -34.49 -7.23
N ASP A 47 51.48 -35.14 -6.38
CA ASP A 47 51.69 -36.39 -5.64
C ASP A 47 51.96 -36.23 -4.12
N SER A 48 51.17 -36.99 -3.40
CA SER A 48 51.35 -37.79 -2.19
C SER A 48 52.14 -37.27 -0.97
N GLY A 49 51.57 -37.57 0.18
CA GLY A 49 52.30 -37.82 1.42
C GLY A 49 51.51 -37.76 2.70
N THR A 50 51.06 -38.90 3.13
CA THR A 50 50.60 -39.32 4.47
C THR A 50 51.47 -38.81 5.64
N ASP A 51 50.93 -38.43 6.80
CA ASP A 51 50.85 -39.28 7.99
C ASP A 51 50.61 -38.46 9.27
N GLY A 52 49.72 -38.90 10.07
CA GLY A 52 49.68 -39.18 11.46
C GLY A 52 49.88 -38.10 12.56
N GLY A 53 48.93 -38.05 13.48
CA GLY A 53 49.21 -37.68 14.88
C GLY A 53 48.23 -36.72 15.57
N ASP A 54 47.25 -37.32 16.15
CA ASP A 54 46.66 -37.22 17.48
C ASP A 54 47.01 -36.00 18.38
N SER A 55 45.96 -35.44 18.90
CA SER A 55 45.55 -35.10 20.28
C SER A 55 44.91 -33.74 20.48
N SER A 56 43.62 -33.85 20.82
CA SER A 56 42.85 -33.12 21.85
C SER A 56 43.29 -31.72 22.28
N ASP A 57 42.45 -30.74 22.10
CA ASP A 57 41.81 -30.12 23.29
C ASP A 57 40.60 -29.22 22.87
N GLY A 58 39.58 -29.25 23.73
CA GLY A 58 38.31 -28.62 23.48
C GLY A 58 38.35 -27.08 23.53
N SER A 59 37.55 -26.51 22.73
CA SER A 59 36.90 -25.23 23.01
C SER A 59 35.48 -25.31 22.49
N ASP A 60 34.58 -25.33 23.44
CA ASP A 60 33.15 -25.18 23.28
C ASP A 60 32.87 -23.89 22.47
N GLY A 61 32.68 -24.07 21.21
CA GLY A 61 31.98 -23.12 20.38
C GLY A 61 30.51 -23.54 20.37
N ASP A 62 29.76 -22.95 21.27
CA ASP A 62 28.30 -23.02 21.24
C ASP A 62 27.82 -22.31 19.93
N SER A 63 27.85 -23.05 18.85
CA SER A 63 27.01 -22.81 17.69
C SER A 63 25.70 -23.48 18.04
N GLY A 64 24.82 -22.73 18.72
CA GLY A 64 23.44 -23.07 18.89
C GLY A 64 22.80 -23.20 17.48
N GLY A 65 22.98 -24.38 16.88
CA GLY A 65 22.19 -24.83 15.79
C GLY A 65 20.79 -25.01 16.33
N SER A 66 19.88 -24.12 15.99
CA SER A 66 18.45 -24.36 16.13
C SER A 66 18.11 -25.60 15.33
N SER A 67 17.86 -26.69 16.04
CA SER A 67 17.37 -27.92 15.47
C SER A 67 15.90 -27.73 15.09
N GLY A 68 15.58 -27.67 13.79
CA GLY A 68 14.33 -28.15 13.22
C GLY A 68 12.99 -27.62 13.72
N ASP A 69 12.95 -26.47 14.30
CA ASP A 69 11.71 -25.82 14.75
C ASP A 69 11.34 -24.70 13.77
N GLY A 70 10.12 -24.30 13.62
CA GLY A 70 9.47 -23.37 12.71
C GLY A 70 10.27 -22.19 12.11
N PRO A 71 9.64 -21.28 11.41
CA PRO A 71 10.29 -20.11 10.81
C PRO A 71 10.67 -19.10 11.91
N ASP A 72 11.72 -18.30 11.67
CA ASP A 72 12.14 -17.21 12.56
C ASP A 72 11.18 -16.02 12.51
N GLY A 73 10.40 -15.91 11.44
CA GLY A 73 9.42 -14.85 11.27
C GLY A 73 8.13 -15.25 10.58
N LEU A 74 7.10 -14.44 10.80
CA LEU A 74 5.81 -14.55 10.14
C LEU A 74 5.49 -13.25 9.38
N VAL A 75 4.89 -13.41 8.20
CA VAL A 75 4.22 -12.30 7.51
C VAL A 75 2.72 -12.54 7.60
N VAL A 76 1.99 -11.63 8.22
CA VAL A 76 0.53 -11.75 8.39
C VAL A 76 -0.16 -10.67 7.56
N ILE A 77 -0.87 -11.10 6.51
CA ILE A 77 -1.58 -10.23 5.58
C ILE A 77 -3.07 -10.43 5.78
N GLY A 78 -3.77 -9.43 6.28
CA GLY A 78 -5.19 -9.56 6.63
C GLY A 78 -5.85 -8.24 6.95
N TYR A 79 -6.95 -8.30 7.68
CA TYR A 79 -7.77 -7.17 8.07
C TYR A 79 -7.97 -7.15 9.59
N PRO A 80 -8.30 -5.99 10.22
CA PRO A 80 -8.26 -5.84 11.65
C PRO A 80 -9.19 -6.79 12.42
N GLU A 81 -10.44 -6.96 11.99
CA GLU A 81 -11.40 -7.76 12.77
C GLU A 81 -10.99 -9.23 12.86
N SER A 82 -10.61 -9.84 11.73
CA SER A 82 -10.06 -11.21 11.72
C SER A 82 -8.66 -11.26 12.33
N GLY A 83 -7.87 -10.21 12.15
CA GLY A 83 -6.52 -10.08 12.71
C GLY A 83 -6.50 -10.13 14.23
N ILE A 84 -7.45 -9.47 14.90
CA ILE A 84 -7.59 -9.51 16.36
C ILE A 84 -7.74 -10.96 16.85
N GLN A 85 -8.59 -11.76 16.23
CA GLN A 85 -8.76 -13.16 16.63
C GLN A 85 -7.53 -14.00 16.28
N LEU A 86 -6.91 -13.74 15.10
CA LEU A 86 -5.68 -14.43 14.68
C LEU A 86 -4.54 -14.18 15.68
N PHE A 87 -4.32 -12.93 16.08
CA PHE A 87 -3.27 -12.61 17.05
C PHE A 87 -3.57 -13.11 18.46
N ARG A 88 -4.82 -13.14 18.89
CA ARG A 88 -5.21 -13.82 20.16
C ARG A 88 -4.83 -15.29 20.13
N ASP A 89 -5.15 -15.99 19.05
CA ASP A 89 -4.82 -17.39 18.88
C ASP A 89 -3.30 -17.60 18.77
N TYR A 90 -2.57 -16.70 18.09
CA TYR A 90 -1.11 -16.73 18.00
C TYR A 90 -0.47 -16.64 19.40
N TYR A 91 -0.77 -15.60 20.18
CA TYR A 91 -0.19 -15.42 21.51
C TYR A 91 -0.68 -16.47 22.53
N SER A 92 -1.70 -17.26 22.21
CA SER A 92 -2.08 -18.42 23.02
C SER A 92 -1.23 -19.66 22.74
N GLN A 93 -0.54 -19.72 21.60
CA GLN A 93 0.23 -20.88 21.12
C GLN A 93 1.73 -20.61 21.05
N SER A 94 2.15 -19.37 20.85
CA SER A 94 3.54 -18.92 20.80
C SER A 94 3.85 -18.00 21.97
N ASP A 95 5.11 -18.00 22.42
CA ASP A 95 5.64 -17.05 23.40
C ASP A 95 6.00 -15.69 22.78
N GLY A 96 5.74 -15.51 21.47
CA GLY A 96 6.03 -14.29 20.72
C GLY A 96 7.50 -14.12 20.35
N SER A 97 8.22 -15.23 20.18
CA SER A 97 9.64 -15.22 19.80
C SER A 97 9.88 -14.93 18.32
N GLU A 98 8.88 -15.18 17.48
CA GLU A 98 8.94 -14.87 16.06
C GLU A 98 8.79 -13.37 15.79
N GLU A 99 9.58 -12.82 14.88
CA GLU A 99 9.37 -11.47 14.37
C GLU A 99 8.19 -11.49 13.39
N ILE A 100 7.24 -10.61 13.58
CA ILE A 100 6.04 -10.55 12.73
C ILE A 100 6.04 -9.28 11.90
N LEU A 101 5.86 -9.43 10.58
CA LEU A 101 5.67 -8.32 9.67
C LEU A 101 4.23 -8.30 9.17
N VAL A 102 3.61 -7.13 9.23
CA VAL A 102 2.24 -6.92 8.74
C VAL A 102 2.19 -5.77 7.73
N PRO A 103 1.33 -5.83 6.69
CA PRO A 103 1.09 -4.71 5.80
C PRO A 103 -0.01 -3.77 6.33
N ASP A 104 -0.43 -2.85 5.46
CA ASP A 104 -1.42 -1.81 5.69
C ASP A 104 -2.79 -2.28 6.20
N GLY A 105 -3.24 -3.42 5.70
CA GLY A 105 -4.56 -3.96 6.06
C GLY A 105 -4.73 -4.28 7.55
N LEU A 106 -3.64 -4.39 8.31
CA LEU A 106 -3.63 -4.62 9.76
C LEU A 106 -3.21 -3.36 10.56
N ARG A 107 -3.10 -2.21 9.90
CA ARG A 107 -2.69 -0.97 10.56
C ARG A 107 -3.85 -0.30 11.30
N ASP A 108 -4.19 -0.86 12.44
CA ASP A 108 -5.18 -0.31 13.38
C ASP A 108 -4.55 -0.21 14.78
N GLY A 109 -4.32 1.01 15.26
CA GLY A 109 -3.67 1.27 16.55
C GLY A 109 -4.44 0.71 17.76
N SER A 110 -5.72 0.37 17.61
CA SER A 110 -6.53 -0.22 18.67
C SER A 110 -6.30 -1.74 18.85
N MET A 111 -5.62 -2.40 17.90
CA MET A 111 -5.42 -3.86 17.93
C MET A 111 -4.73 -4.37 19.19
N PRO A 112 -3.62 -3.78 19.72
CA PRO A 112 -2.99 -4.27 20.94
C PRO A 112 -3.96 -4.38 22.12
N GLY A 113 -4.76 -3.35 22.35
CA GLY A 113 -5.77 -3.34 23.40
C GLY A 113 -6.85 -4.40 23.21
N GLN A 114 -7.26 -4.64 21.96
CA GLN A 114 -8.27 -5.64 21.63
C GLN A 114 -7.71 -7.07 21.68
N VAL A 115 -6.49 -7.28 21.26
CA VAL A 115 -5.77 -8.57 21.35
C VAL A 115 -5.47 -8.91 22.82
N GLY A 116 -5.17 -7.90 23.65
CA GLY A 116 -4.74 -8.06 25.03
C GLY A 116 -3.23 -8.39 25.15
N ASN A 117 -2.46 -7.91 24.18
CA ASN A 117 -0.99 -8.03 24.12
C ASN A 117 -0.43 -6.75 23.47
N ASP A 118 0.70 -6.25 23.94
CA ASP A 118 1.31 -5.01 23.41
C ASP A 118 1.86 -5.17 22.00
N MET A 119 1.91 -6.39 21.45
CA MET A 119 2.34 -6.73 20.08
C MET A 119 3.73 -6.17 19.74
N GLU A 120 4.65 -6.20 20.71
CA GLU A 120 6.00 -5.64 20.59
C GLU A 120 6.87 -6.31 19.52
N ASN A 121 6.55 -7.56 19.13
CA ASN A 121 7.22 -8.31 18.09
C ASN A 121 6.60 -8.07 16.69
N VAL A 122 5.69 -7.11 16.56
CA VAL A 122 5.03 -6.77 15.29
C VAL A 122 5.56 -5.47 14.74
N THR A 123 6.10 -5.52 13.53
CA THR A 123 6.48 -4.37 12.72
C THR A 123 5.56 -4.32 11.50
N GLY A 124 5.18 -3.14 11.07
CA GLY A 124 4.30 -3.00 9.91
C GLY A 124 4.90 -2.17 8.77
N THR A 125 4.36 -2.37 7.58
CA THR A 125 4.56 -1.48 6.43
C THR A 125 3.20 -1.01 5.93
N ALA A 126 3.13 0.20 5.42
CA ALA A 126 1.91 0.70 4.80
C ALA A 126 2.22 1.79 3.78
N PRO A 127 1.39 1.98 2.74
CA PRO A 127 1.41 3.20 1.97
C PRO A 127 1.35 4.40 2.92
N ALA A 128 2.33 5.30 2.80
CA ALA A 128 2.36 6.53 3.56
C ALA A 128 1.71 7.64 2.74
N ALA A 129 1.07 8.57 3.42
CA ALA A 129 0.77 9.84 2.82
C ALA A 129 2.10 10.60 2.67
N GLY A 130 2.65 10.56 1.47
CA GLY A 130 3.91 11.25 1.10
C GLY A 130 3.66 12.45 0.19
N GLY A 131 2.40 12.86 0.05
CA GLY A 131 1.99 13.96 -0.80
C GLY A 131 2.50 15.31 -0.30
N PRO A 132 2.69 16.28 -1.22
CA PRO A 132 3.23 17.60 -0.86
C PRO A 132 2.31 18.39 0.08
N ASN A 133 1.04 18.02 0.16
CA ASN A 133 0.01 18.72 0.93
C ASN A 133 -0.63 17.89 2.06
N GLN A 134 0.10 16.91 2.58
CA GLN A 134 -0.36 16.06 3.68
C GLN A 134 -0.72 16.87 4.93
N GLU A 135 0.09 17.86 5.31
CA GLU A 135 -0.15 18.68 6.51
C GLU A 135 -1.46 19.47 6.40
N ALA A 136 -1.77 19.98 5.22
CA ALA A 136 -3.02 20.67 4.96
C ALA A 136 -4.24 19.76 5.17
N PHE A 137 -4.20 18.57 4.61
CA PHE A 137 -5.24 17.57 4.82
C PHE A 137 -5.35 17.14 6.29
N ASN A 138 -4.22 16.89 6.97
CA ASN A 138 -4.23 16.51 8.38
C ASN A 138 -4.92 17.58 9.24
N SER A 139 -4.68 18.87 8.95
CA SER A 139 -5.33 19.96 9.63
C SER A 139 -6.83 20.01 9.36
N LEU A 140 -7.25 19.87 8.09
CA LEU A 140 -8.67 19.81 7.71
C LEU A 140 -9.40 18.65 8.41
N PHE A 141 -8.81 17.47 8.40
CA PHE A 141 -9.39 16.28 9.02
C PHE A 141 -9.51 16.44 10.55
N GLN A 142 -8.44 16.93 11.20
CA GLN A 142 -8.40 17.16 12.64
C GLN A 142 -9.40 18.23 13.07
N ASP A 143 -9.56 19.30 12.30
CA ASP A 143 -10.48 20.40 12.60
C ASP A 143 -11.94 19.93 12.49
N GLU A 144 -12.26 19.08 11.52
CA GLU A 144 -13.62 18.57 11.31
C GLU A 144 -13.99 17.43 12.27
N TYR A 145 -13.11 16.44 12.46
CA TYR A 145 -13.44 15.21 13.19
C TYR A 145 -12.80 15.10 14.57
N GLY A 146 -11.87 15.99 14.94
CA GLY A 146 -11.23 16.02 16.24
C GLY A 146 -10.25 14.86 16.49
N SER A 147 -9.86 14.11 15.46
CA SER A 147 -8.95 12.97 15.51
C SER A 147 -7.89 13.05 14.41
N SER A 148 -6.76 12.39 14.61
CA SER A 148 -5.74 12.25 13.56
C SER A 148 -6.21 11.33 12.44
N PRO A 149 -5.82 11.61 11.17
CA PRO A 149 -6.14 10.72 10.05
C PRO A 149 -5.52 9.34 10.20
N GLY A 150 -6.26 8.30 9.83
CA GLY A 150 -5.80 6.91 9.77
C GLY A 150 -5.15 6.55 8.43
N VAL A 151 -4.84 5.26 8.27
CA VAL A 151 -4.36 4.71 6.99
C VAL A 151 -5.41 4.95 5.88
N PHE A 152 -4.96 5.27 4.67
CA PHE A 152 -5.79 5.53 3.48
C PHE A 152 -6.79 6.70 3.56
N THR A 153 -6.81 7.48 4.63
CA THR A 153 -7.69 8.66 4.71
C THR A 153 -7.29 9.75 3.70
N SER A 154 -5.99 10.02 3.55
CA SER A 154 -5.48 10.96 2.54
C SER A 154 -5.83 10.52 1.13
N GLN A 155 -5.66 9.23 0.83
CA GLN A 155 -6.01 8.64 -0.45
C GLN A 155 -7.53 8.72 -0.73
N SER A 156 -8.36 8.57 0.30
CA SER A 156 -9.82 8.67 0.18
C SER A 156 -10.26 10.11 -0.12
N TYR A 157 -9.64 11.09 0.53
CA TYR A 157 -9.84 12.50 0.21
C TYR A 157 -9.45 12.81 -1.23
N ASP A 158 -8.23 12.43 -1.63
CA ASP A 158 -7.69 12.67 -2.97
C ASP A 158 -8.56 12.03 -4.06
N SER A 159 -9.03 10.81 -3.82
CA SER A 159 -9.92 10.10 -4.75
C SER A 159 -11.18 10.90 -5.07
N VAL A 160 -11.86 11.45 -4.07
CA VAL A 160 -13.06 12.27 -4.29
C VAL A 160 -12.71 13.64 -4.86
N ALA A 161 -11.65 14.29 -4.38
CA ALA A 161 -11.22 15.60 -4.87
C ALA A 161 -10.94 15.58 -6.39
N ILE A 162 -10.20 14.58 -6.87
CA ILE A 162 -9.91 14.41 -8.30
C ILE A 162 -11.19 14.16 -9.11
N GLN A 163 -12.08 13.29 -8.62
CA GLN A 163 -13.34 12.99 -9.29
C GLN A 163 -14.25 14.22 -9.41
N LEU A 164 -14.31 15.06 -8.37
CA LEU A 164 -15.07 16.30 -8.39
C LEU A 164 -14.47 17.35 -9.35
N LEU A 165 -13.14 17.49 -9.38
CA LEU A 165 -12.44 18.33 -10.33
C LEU A 165 -12.67 17.85 -11.77
N ALA A 166 -12.57 16.53 -12.01
CA ALA A 166 -12.84 15.94 -13.31
C ALA A 166 -14.30 16.12 -13.74
N ASN A 167 -15.25 16.00 -12.81
CA ASN A 167 -16.66 16.24 -13.06
C ASN A 167 -16.94 17.73 -13.38
N ALA A 168 -16.32 18.66 -12.65
CA ALA A 168 -16.42 20.10 -12.92
C ALA A 168 -15.88 20.43 -14.33
N ALA A 169 -14.70 19.87 -14.68
CA ALA A 169 -14.10 20.04 -16.01
C ALA A 169 -14.94 19.41 -17.14
N ALA A 170 -15.55 18.25 -16.88
CA ALA A 170 -16.44 17.57 -17.83
C ALA A 170 -17.75 18.35 -18.09
N GLY A 171 -18.20 19.13 -17.11
CA GLY A 171 -19.42 19.94 -17.24
C GLY A 171 -20.74 19.15 -17.13
N GLU A 172 -20.69 17.85 -16.91
CA GLU A 172 -21.84 16.96 -16.81
C GLU A 172 -21.59 15.72 -15.94
N ASN A 173 -22.66 15.11 -15.42
CA ASN A 173 -22.60 13.84 -14.68
C ASN A 173 -22.59 12.65 -15.65
N SER A 174 -21.45 12.44 -16.31
CA SER A 174 -21.21 11.35 -17.26
C SER A 174 -19.91 10.66 -16.93
N GLY A 175 -19.93 9.33 -16.67
CA GLY A 175 -18.72 8.60 -16.34
C GLY A 175 -17.68 8.67 -17.46
N THR A 176 -18.09 8.56 -18.72
CA THR A 176 -17.18 8.71 -19.86
C THR A 176 -16.55 10.11 -19.93
N ALA A 177 -17.34 11.17 -19.73
CA ALA A 177 -16.82 12.53 -19.75
C ALA A 177 -15.88 12.80 -18.58
N ILE A 178 -16.17 12.25 -17.38
CA ILE A 178 -15.31 12.34 -16.20
C ILE A 178 -14.02 11.56 -16.43
N ARG A 179 -14.09 10.31 -16.91
CA ARG A 179 -12.94 9.48 -17.25
C ARG A 179 -11.91 10.23 -18.09
N ASP A 180 -12.38 10.88 -19.16
CA ASP A 180 -11.52 11.61 -20.10
C ASP A 180 -10.81 12.79 -19.43
N GLN A 181 -11.33 13.33 -18.32
CA GLN A 181 -10.74 14.42 -17.56
C GLN A 181 -9.81 13.94 -16.42
N MET A 182 -9.89 12.69 -15.95
CA MET A 182 -9.15 12.22 -14.78
C MET A 182 -7.65 12.50 -14.85
N ARG A 183 -6.98 12.11 -15.94
CA ARG A 183 -5.53 12.37 -16.12
C ARG A 183 -5.21 13.83 -16.40
N ARG A 184 -6.10 14.56 -17.09
CA ARG A 184 -5.93 15.99 -17.30
C ARG A 184 -5.91 16.78 -15.97
N ILE A 185 -6.71 16.33 -15.01
CA ILE A 185 -6.80 16.96 -13.67
C ILE A 185 -5.66 16.54 -12.75
N ALA A 186 -5.23 15.28 -12.82
CA ALA A 186 -4.27 14.71 -11.90
C ALA A 186 -2.81 14.83 -12.36
N ASN A 187 -2.57 14.95 -13.67
CA ASN A 187 -1.24 14.99 -14.23
C ASN A 187 -0.74 16.44 -14.42
N PRO A 188 0.59 16.66 -14.52
CA PRO A 188 1.15 18.02 -14.54
C PRO A 188 0.59 18.91 -15.66
N GLY A 189 0.23 20.13 -15.29
CA GLY A 189 -0.28 21.19 -16.20
C GLY A 189 -1.30 22.09 -15.50
N GLY A 190 -1.35 23.37 -15.83
CA GLY A 190 -2.34 24.30 -15.31
C GLY A 190 -2.09 24.83 -13.90
N MET A 191 -3.16 25.25 -13.24
CA MET A 191 -3.13 25.79 -11.87
C MET A 191 -2.96 24.66 -10.88
N GLU A 192 -2.01 24.80 -9.96
CA GLU A 192 -1.86 23.84 -8.85
C GLU A 192 -3.06 23.90 -7.90
N VAL A 193 -3.68 22.74 -7.68
CA VAL A 193 -4.82 22.57 -6.77
C VAL A 193 -4.41 21.61 -5.65
N THR A 194 -4.69 22.02 -4.41
CA THR A 194 -4.35 21.31 -3.18
C THR A 194 -5.59 21.14 -2.32
N PRO A 195 -5.56 20.38 -1.23
CA PRO A 195 -6.68 20.34 -0.28
C PRO A 195 -7.09 21.72 0.28
N GLU A 196 -6.16 22.69 0.39
CA GLU A 196 -6.43 24.03 0.89
C GLU A 196 -7.21 24.91 -0.11
N ASN A 197 -6.94 24.76 -1.40
CA ASN A 197 -7.56 25.58 -2.45
C ASN A 197 -8.44 24.76 -3.42
N LEU A 198 -8.98 23.62 -2.95
CA LEU A 198 -9.85 22.75 -3.76
C LEU A 198 -11.04 23.52 -4.36
N VAL A 199 -11.62 24.45 -3.59
CA VAL A 199 -12.77 25.26 -3.99
C VAL A 199 -12.43 26.12 -5.20
N GLU A 200 -11.29 26.79 -5.21
CA GLU A 200 -10.79 27.59 -6.32
C GLU A 200 -10.45 26.70 -7.53
N GLY A 201 -9.92 25.49 -7.27
CA GLY A 201 -9.67 24.50 -8.31
C GLY A 201 -10.94 24.03 -8.99
N ILE A 202 -12.01 23.77 -8.26
CA ILE A 202 -13.33 23.41 -8.80
C ILE A 202 -13.91 24.57 -9.63
N GLU A 203 -13.77 25.82 -9.18
CA GLU A 203 -14.22 26.98 -9.96
C GLU A 203 -13.43 27.13 -11.27
N ALA A 204 -12.11 26.97 -11.23
CA ALA A 204 -11.26 27.01 -12.42
C ALA A 204 -11.61 25.88 -13.41
N ALA A 205 -11.76 24.65 -12.94
CA ALA A 205 -12.14 23.51 -13.76
C ALA A 205 -13.54 23.69 -14.39
N ALA A 206 -14.51 24.24 -13.64
CA ALA A 206 -15.84 24.56 -14.13
C ALA A 206 -15.84 25.66 -15.21
N ASN A 207 -14.84 26.54 -15.21
CA ASN A 207 -14.63 27.55 -16.25
C ASN A 207 -13.85 27.01 -17.47
N GLY A 208 -13.42 25.74 -17.44
CA GLY A 208 -12.66 25.10 -18.51
C GLY A 208 -11.14 25.35 -18.42
N ASP A 209 -10.66 25.94 -17.36
CA ASP A 209 -9.23 26.18 -17.12
C ASP A 209 -8.50 24.86 -16.80
N ASP A 210 -7.19 24.82 -17.09
CA ASP A 210 -6.35 23.68 -16.72
C ASP A 210 -5.97 23.76 -15.25
N VAL A 211 -6.09 22.63 -14.56
CA VAL A 211 -5.68 22.46 -13.17
C VAL A 211 -4.80 21.21 -13.03
N ASN A 212 -3.97 21.21 -11.98
CA ASN A 212 -3.07 20.13 -11.64
C ASN A 212 -3.23 19.81 -10.15
N TYR A 213 -3.89 18.71 -9.82
CA TYR A 213 -4.13 18.33 -8.45
C TYR A 213 -2.87 17.76 -7.80
N GLN A 214 -2.45 18.37 -6.71
CA GLN A 214 -1.35 17.95 -5.86
C GLN A 214 -1.91 17.51 -4.51
N GLY A 215 -2.04 16.20 -4.35
CA GLY A 215 -2.79 15.60 -3.26
C GLY A 215 -2.09 15.56 -1.92
N ALA A 216 -2.84 15.09 -0.92
CA ALA A 216 -2.36 14.77 0.41
C ALA A 216 -1.61 13.43 0.44
N SER A 217 -2.07 12.43 -0.32
CA SER A 217 -1.45 11.11 -0.36
C SER A 217 -0.23 11.06 -1.27
N SER A 218 -0.30 11.72 -2.41
CA SER A 218 0.76 11.79 -3.41
C SER A 218 0.56 13.01 -4.32
N ALA A 219 1.52 13.27 -5.21
CA ALA A 219 1.32 14.19 -6.34
C ALA A 219 0.32 13.66 -7.37
N THR A 220 -0.22 12.50 -7.16
CA THR A 220 -1.17 11.73 -7.96
C THR A 220 -0.57 11.25 -9.29
N ASN A 221 -0.43 12.08 -10.32
CA ASN A 221 0.23 11.76 -11.59
C ASN A 221 -0.07 10.35 -12.10
N PHE A 222 -1.30 10.08 -12.50
CA PHE A 222 -1.72 8.76 -12.96
C PHE A 222 -0.89 8.29 -14.16
N ASN A 223 -0.39 7.06 -14.08
CA ASN A 223 0.26 6.37 -15.18
C ASN A 223 -0.77 5.79 -16.17
N GLU A 224 -0.27 5.04 -17.18
CA GLU A 224 -1.13 4.43 -18.21
C GLU A 224 -2.16 3.45 -17.63
N ALA A 225 -1.85 2.80 -16.50
CA ALA A 225 -2.76 1.86 -15.82
C ALA A 225 -3.71 2.53 -14.81
N GLY A 226 -3.71 3.87 -14.69
CA GLY A 226 -4.53 4.56 -13.68
C GLY A 226 -3.97 4.49 -12.26
N ASP A 227 -2.72 4.03 -12.09
CA ASP A 227 -2.01 4.00 -10.82
C ASP A 227 -1.24 5.29 -10.57
N PRO A 228 -1.02 5.72 -9.30
CA PRO A 228 -0.12 6.84 -9.02
C PRO A 228 1.31 6.52 -9.44
N ALA A 229 1.96 7.46 -10.12
CA ALA A 229 3.32 7.28 -10.64
C ALA A 229 4.40 7.27 -9.54
N SER A 230 4.11 7.78 -8.35
CA SER A 230 4.99 7.78 -7.20
C SER A 230 4.31 7.18 -5.98
N ALA A 231 5.09 6.67 -5.03
CA ALA A 231 4.60 6.09 -3.79
C ALA A 231 5.56 6.38 -2.63
N ALA A 232 5.02 6.47 -1.44
CA ALA A 232 5.76 6.46 -0.20
C ALA A 232 5.27 5.30 0.68
N TYR A 233 6.18 4.67 1.41
CA TYR A 233 5.84 3.62 2.36
C TYR A 233 6.41 3.96 3.73
N ALA A 234 5.58 3.79 4.75
CA ALA A 234 5.99 3.89 6.13
C ALA A 234 6.34 2.50 6.67
N VAL A 235 7.40 2.44 7.45
CA VAL A 235 7.60 1.36 8.44
C VAL A 235 7.03 1.87 9.74
N TRP A 236 6.21 1.09 10.42
CA TRP A 236 5.50 1.49 11.62
C TRP A 236 5.48 0.40 12.70
N GLU A 237 5.27 0.79 13.95
CA GLU A 237 5.13 -0.11 15.10
C GLU A 237 3.88 0.28 15.90
N PHE A 238 3.33 -0.65 16.67
CA PHE A 238 2.26 -0.36 17.60
C PHE A 238 2.79 0.41 18.83
N ASN A 239 2.07 1.45 19.22
CA ASN A 239 2.19 2.10 20.53
C ASN A 239 0.95 1.76 21.34
N ALA A 240 1.03 0.67 22.13
CA ALA A 240 -0.08 0.15 22.90
C ALA A 240 -0.57 1.13 23.97
N ASP A 241 0.34 1.94 24.54
CA ASP A 241 0.02 2.93 25.58
C ASP A 241 -0.86 4.07 25.03
N GLU A 242 -0.67 4.45 23.76
CA GLU A 242 -1.42 5.52 23.10
C GLU A 242 -2.55 4.98 22.20
N GLY A 243 -2.62 3.66 22.01
CA GLY A 243 -3.57 3.04 21.08
C GLY A 243 -3.36 3.49 19.63
N ALA A 244 -2.10 3.62 19.23
CA ALA A 244 -1.68 4.15 17.95
C ALA A 244 -0.79 3.18 17.17
N ALA A 245 -0.68 3.40 15.86
CA ALA A 245 0.32 2.78 14.98
C ALA A 245 1.21 3.90 14.44
N GLU A 246 2.43 3.98 14.96
CA GLU A 246 3.33 5.11 14.73
C GLU A 246 4.36 4.82 13.63
N ASN A 247 4.56 5.80 12.74
CA ASN A 247 5.62 5.71 11.75
C ASN A 247 7.00 5.87 12.40
N ILE A 248 7.88 4.93 12.15
CA ILE A 248 9.28 4.97 12.60
C ILE A 248 10.24 5.30 11.45
N GLU A 249 9.82 5.12 10.20
CA GLU A 249 10.57 5.42 8.99
C GLU A 249 9.60 5.65 7.83
N VAL A 250 9.95 6.52 6.89
CA VAL A 250 9.24 6.70 5.62
C VAL A 250 10.23 6.59 4.46
N GLN A 251 9.92 5.75 3.50
CA GLN A 251 10.70 5.55 2.28
C GLN A 251 9.90 6.03 1.07
N ASN A 252 10.49 6.89 0.25
CA ASN A 252 9.87 7.39 -0.97
C ASN A 252 10.34 6.59 -2.18
N PHE A 253 9.42 6.20 -3.04
CA PHE A 253 9.68 5.55 -4.31
C PHE A 253 9.10 6.40 -5.44
N GLU A 254 9.96 6.81 -6.37
CA GLU A 254 9.51 7.44 -7.60
C GLU A 254 9.20 6.36 -8.63
N GLY A 255 8.10 6.53 -9.36
CA GLY A 255 7.72 5.63 -10.45
C GLY A 255 8.62 5.82 -11.68
N GLU A 256 8.49 4.92 -12.65
CA GLU A 256 9.20 5.01 -13.94
C GLU A 256 8.77 6.23 -14.77
N ASN A 257 7.57 6.75 -14.51
CA ASN A 257 7.03 7.93 -15.18
C ASN A 257 6.42 8.89 -14.14
N PRO A 258 7.25 9.70 -13.45
CA PRO A 258 6.78 10.63 -12.43
C PRO A 258 5.90 11.77 -12.97
N ASP A 259 5.93 12.02 -14.27
CA ASP A 259 5.09 13.04 -14.91
C ASP A 259 3.68 12.55 -15.26
N GLY A 260 3.39 11.26 -14.97
CA GLY A 260 2.15 10.60 -15.38
C GLY A 260 2.13 10.25 -16.89
N SER A 261 1.19 9.41 -17.28
CA SER A 261 1.02 8.96 -18.69
C SER A 261 -0.37 8.38 -18.92
N GLY A 262 -0.68 8.11 -20.18
CA GLY A 262 -1.96 7.55 -20.62
C GLY A 262 -2.90 8.61 -21.23
N PRO A 263 -4.08 8.19 -21.69
CA PRO A 263 -5.03 9.09 -22.36
C PRO A 263 -5.51 10.22 -21.45
N ALA A 264 -5.49 11.44 -21.98
CA ALA A 264 -6.03 12.62 -21.31
C ALA A 264 -6.73 13.53 -22.32
N ALA A 265 -7.79 14.22 -21.89
CA ALA A 265 -8.46 15.20 -22.74
C ALA A 265 -7.58 16.45 -22.96
N ASP A 266 -7.62 17.00 -24.17
CA ASP A 266 -6.90 18.24 -24.51
C ASP A 266 -7.52 19.49 -23.85
N SER A 267 -8.80 19.42 -23.44
CA SER A 267 -9.54 20.52 -22.82
C SER A 267 -10.74 20.01 -22.03
N GLY A 268 -11.22 20.81 -21.09
CA GLY A 268 -12.49 20.58 -20.38
C GLY A 268 -13.54 21.59 -20.84
N PRO A 269 -14.76 21.17 -21.20
CA PRO A 269 -15.83 22.09 -21.55
C PRO A 269 -16.26 22.96 -20.38
N GLY A 270 -16.10 22.47 -19.15
CA GLY A 270 -16.57 23.11 -17.95
C GLY A 270 -18.09 23.12 -17.80
N GLY A 271 -18.58 23.52 -16.64
CA GLY A 271 -20.04 23.65 -16.41
C GLY A 271 -20.34 24.16 -15.02
N SER A 272 -21.29 25.10 -14.94
CA SER A 272 -21.72 25.77 -13.70
C SER A 272 -23.20 25.52 -13.39
N ASP A 273 -23.67 26.00 -12.24
CA ASP A 273 -25.08 26.02 -11.83
C ASP A 273 -25.76 24.63 -11.89
N ARG A 274 -25.09 23.60 -11.36
CA ARG A 274 -25.57 22.23 -11.33
C ARG A 274 -25.15 21.45 -10.10
N GLU A 275 -25.79 20.33 -9.86
CA GLU A 275 -25.38 19.35 -8.86
C GLU A 275 -24.45 18.30 -9.51
N MET A 276 -23.28 18.11 -8.90
CA MET A 276 -22.37 17.00 -9.18
C MET A 276 -22.74 15.79 -8.33
N SER A 277 -22.58 14.58 -8.85
CA SER A 277 -22.81 13.34 -8.08
C SER A 277 -21.55 12.52 -7.98
N VAL A 278 -21.27 11.98 -6.78
CA VAL A 278 -20.17 11.06 -6.52
C VAL A 278 -20.61 9.98 -5.54
N GLY A 279 -20.19 8.73 -5.76
CA GLY A 279 -20.39 7.62 -4.85
C GLY A 279 -19.20 7.45 -3.90
N ILE A 280 -19.45 6.94 -2.72
CA ILE A 280 -18.45 6.49 -1.76
C ILE A 280 -18.82 5.05 -1.40
N LEU A 281 -18.06 4.08 -1.92
CA LEU A 281 -18.29 2.65 -1.77
C LEU A 281 -17.16 2.05 -0.92
N LEU A 282 -17.29 2.17 0.38
CA LEU A 282 -16.27 1.80 1.37
C LEU A 282 -16.86 0.93 2.49
N PRO A 283 -16.06 0.19 3.25
CA PRO A 283 -16.56 -0.68 4.32
C PRO A 283 -16.92 0.12 5.58
N GLU A 284 -18.21 0.33 5.80
CA GLU A 284 -18.74 0.83 7.08
C GLU A 284 -18.83 -0.31 8.10
N THR A 285 -19.09 -1.53 7.61
CA THR A 285 -19.16 -2.76 8.41
C THR A 285 -18.27 -3.86 7.80
N GLY A 286 -18.14 -4.99 8.49
CA GLY A 286 -17.30 -6.12 8.06
C GLY A 286 -15.85 -6.01 8.52
N ASP A 287 -14.98 -6.81 7.93
CA ASP A 287 -13.62 -7.06 8.42
C ASP A 287 -12.68 -5.84 8.37
N LEU A 288 -13.01 -4.84 7.54
CA LEU A 288 -12.31 -3.55 7.42
C LEU A 288 -13.05 -2.37 8.07
N ALA A 289 -14.05 -2.60 8.91
CA ALA A 289 -14.89 -1.51 9.44
C ALA A 289 -14.09 -0.42 10.17
N SER A 290 -13.12 -0.79 11.00
CA SER A 290 -12.31 0.16 11.77
C SER A 290 -11.43 1.06 10.91
N VAL A 291 -10.95 0.53 9.77
CA VAL A 291 -10.19 1.30 8.76
C VAL A 291 -11.13 2.08 7.85
N GLY A 292 -12.27 1.51 7.49
CA GLY A 292 -13.23 2.11 6.55
C GLY A 292 -13.94 3.35 7.09
N ALA A 293 -14.27 3.38 8.38
CA ALA A 293 -15.00 4.51 8.97
C ALA A 293 -14.24 5.86 8.81
N PRO A 294 -12.95 6.00 9.17
CA PRO A 294 -12.21 7.23 8.92
C PRO A 294 -11.99 7.51 7.41
N MET A 295 -11.90 6.49 6.57
CA MET A 295 -11.84 6.66 5.11
C MET A 295 -13.11 7.29 4.55
N ILE A 296 -14.30 6.85 5.01
CA ILE A 296 -15.60 7.44 4.63
C ILE A 296 -15.66 8.91 5.05
N GLN A 297 -15.22 9.24 6.28
CA GLN A 297 -15.12 10.61 6.75
C GLN A 297 -14.26 11.46 5.82
N ALA A 298 -13.06 10.99 5.51
CA ALA A 298 -12.14 11.70 4.62
C ALA A 298 -12.70 11.88 3.19
N ALA A 299 -13.36 10.85 2.65
CA ALA A 299 -14.00 10.90 1.32
C ALA A 299 -15.15 11.91 1.24
N GLN A 300 -15.80 12.24 2.35
CA GLN A 300 -16.89 13.23 2.41
C GLN A 300 -16.38 14.69 2.45
N LEU A 301 -15.15 14.94 2.92
CA LEU A 301 -14.61 16.28 3.09
C LEU A 301 -14.61 17.12 1.80
N PRO A 302 -14.17 16.64 0.61
CA PRO A 302 -14.20 17.43 -0.61
C PRO A 302 -15.61 17.90 -0.98
N ALA A 303 -16.61 17.03 -0.79
CA ALA A 303 -18.00 17.36 -1.04
C ALA A 303 -18.53 18.41 -0.06
N GLN A 304 -18.13 18.35 1.20
CA GLN A 304 -18.47 19.37 2.22
C GLN A 304 -17.86 20.72 1.85
N GLN A 305 -16.55 20.79 1.50
CA GLN A 305 -15.90 22.04 1.08
C GLN A 305 -16.61 22.70 -0.11
N VAL A 306 -16.98 21.90 -1.14
CA VAL A 306 -17.71 22.42 -2.30
C VAL A 306 -19.12 22.92 -1.91
N ASN A 307 -19.83 22.15 -1.09
CA ASN A 307 -21.20 22.54 -0.68
C ASN A 307 -21.24 23.78 0.20
N GLU A 308 -20.24 23.99 1.05
CA GLU A 308 -20.13 25.20 1.88
C GLU A 308 -19.82 26.44 1.06
N ALA A 309 -18.92 26.32 0.08
CA ALA A 309 -18.47 27.45 -0.73
C ALA A 309 -19.32 27.70 -1.98
N ASN A 310 -19.96 26.66 -2.53
CA ASN A 310 -20.78 26.70 -3.76
C ASN A 310 -20.06 27.36 -4.95
N PRO A 311 -18.83 26.95 -5.31
CA PRO A 311 -18.05 27.56 -6.38
C PRO A 311 -18.77 27.41 -7.71
N ALA A 312 -18.81 28.45 -8.52
CA ALA A 312 -19.49 28.48 -9.82
C ALA A 312 -20.97 27.99 -9.78
N GLY A 313 -21.64 28.08 -8.63
CA GLY A 313 -22.99 27.53 -8.44
C GLY A 313 -23.07 26.01 -8.39
N LEU A 314 -21.93 25.33 -8.16
CA LEU A 314 -21.87 23.88 -8.05
C LEU A 314 -22.18 23.42 -6.62
N SER A 315 -22.91 22.32 -6.53
CA SER A 315 -23.11 21.54 -5.29
C SER A 315 -22.77 20.07 -5.54
N VAL A 316 -22.60 19.31 -4.47
CA VAL A 316 -22.25 17.88 -4.54
C VAL A 316 -23.26 17.03 -3.78
N ASN A 317 -23.80 16.01 -4.45
CA ASN A 317 -24.54 14.92 -3.85
C ASN A 317 -23.59 13.72 -3.69
N ALA A 318 -23.06 13.49 -2.49
CA ALA A 318 -22.21 12.36 -2.16
C ALA A 318 -23.08 11.23 -1.56
N GLN A 319 -23.08 10.05 -2.19
CA GLN A 319 -23.85 8.89 -1.77
C GLN A 319 -22.94 7.83 -1.20
N VAL A 320 -23.16 7.43 0.06
CA VAL A 320 -22.35 6.42 0.74
C VAL A 320 -23.09 5.07 0.71
N GLU A 321 -22.36 4.02 0.33
CA GLU A 321 -22.83 2.63 0.34
C GLU A 321 -21.78 1.72 0.98
N ASP A 322 -22.24 0.75 1.78
CA ASP A 322 -21.39 -0.15 2.56
C ASP A 322 -21.04 -1.41 1.78
N THR A 323 -19.73 -1.68 1.61
CA THR A 323 -19.25 -2.92 0.99
C THR A 323 -19.28 -4.13 1.91
N GLN A 324 -19.39 -3.93 3.22
CA GLN A 324 -19.29 -4.97 4.26
C GLN A 324 -18.02 -5.84 4.13
N THR A 325 -16.98 -5.36 3.48
CA THR A 325 -15.77 -6.12 3.10
C THR A 325 -16.11 -7.42 2.34
N SER A 326 -17.23 -7.46 1.64
CA SER A 326 -17.79 -8.62 0.95
C SER A 326 -18.00 -8.35 -0.53
N PRO A 327 -17.47 -9.20 -1.46
CA PRO A 327 -17.68 -9.02 -2.90
C PRO A 327 -19.16 -8.93 -3.28
N SER A 328 -20.01 -9.80 -2.73
CA SER A 328 -21.44 -9.81 -3.07
C SER A 328 -22.18 -8.59 -2.53
N ALA A 329 -21.86 -8.12 -1.33
CA ALA A 329 -22.46 -6.90 -0.77
C ALA A 329 -21.95 -5.66 -1.53
N GLY A 330 -20.65 -5.61 -1.85
CA GLY A 330 -20.05 -4.55 -2.64
C GLY A 330 -20.64 -4.42 -4.04
N THR A 331 -20.87 -5.55 -4.75
CA THR A 331 -21.55 -5.57 -6.05
C THR A 331 -22.98 -5.03 -5.95
N ALA A 332 -23.75 -5.48 -4.95
CA ALA A 332 -25.13 -4.99 -4.76
C ALA A 332 -25.17 -3.49 -4.40
N ALA A 333 -24.23 -3.03 -3.58
CA ALA A 333 -24.09 -1.62 -3.21
C ALA A 333 -23.68 -0.75 -4.43
N ALA A 334 -22.76 -1.25 -5.27
CA ALA A 334 -22.38 -0.61 -6.53
C ALA A 334 -23.57 -0.50 -7.51
N GLU A 335 -24.39 -1.55 -7.64
CA GLU A 335 -25.62 -1.53 -8.45
C GLU A 335 -26.64 -0.48 -7.95
N SER A 336 -26.68 -0.24 -6.62
CA SER A 336 -27.50 0.84 -6.04
C SER A 336 -27.01 2.21 -6.51
N LEU A 337 -25.70 2.46 -6.50
CA LEU A 337 -25.10 3.71 -7.01
C LEU A 337 -25.36 3.91 -8.51
N VAL A 338 -25.23 2.85 -9.32
CA VAL A 338 -25.60 2.89 -10.75
C VAL A 338 -27.08 3.27 -10.93
N SER A 339 -27.96 2.64 -10.16
CA SER A 339 -29.42 2.91 -10.22
C SER A 339 -29.76 4.34 -9.79
N ALA A 340 -28.97 4.94 -8.92
CA ALA A 340 -29.07 6.34 -8.52
C ALA A 340 -28.48 7.32 -9.54
N GLY A 341 -27.82 6.83 -10.61
CA GLY A 341 -27.22 7.65 -11.67
C GLY A 341 -25.89 8.29 -11.27
N VAL A 342 -25.15 7.69 -10.34
CA VAL A 342 -23.83 8.17 -9.90
C VAL A 342 -22.80 7.87 -11.00
N PRO A 343 -22.06 8.87 -11.50
CA PRO A 343 -21.14 8.71 -12.64
C PRO A 343 -19.72 8.28 -12.25
N SER A 344 -19.35 8.49 -10.98
CA SER A 344 -18.01 8.16 -10.47
C SER A 344 -18.07 7.77 -9.00
N VAL A 345 -17.16 6.91 -8.55
CA VAL A 345 -17.18 6.28 -7.22
C VAL A 345 -15.79 6.24 -6.61
N CYS A 346 -15.63 6.76 -5.39
CA CYS A 346 -14.49 6.50 -4.51
C CYS A 346 -14.68 5.10 -3.90
N GLY A 347 -13.86 4.14 -4.31
CA GLY A 347 -13.98 2.76 -3.84
C GLY A 347 -13.69 1.74 -4.94
N SER A 348 -13.74 0.44 -4.56
CA SER A 348 -13.92 -0.02 -3.20
C SER A 348 -12.57 -0.20 -2.49
N ALA A 349 -12.57 -0.44 -1.17
CA ALA A 349 -11.35 -0.51 -0.38
C ALA A 349 -10.57 -1.81 -0.59
N SER A 350 -11.17 -2.95 -0.30
CA SER A 350 -10.54 -4.26 -0.45
C SER A 350 -10.38 -4.65 -1.92
N SER A 351 -9.20 -5.13 -2.32
CA SER A 351 -8.96 -5.61 -3.69
C SER A 351 -9.88 -6.77 -4.07
N GLY A 352 -10.17 -7.68 -3.12
CA GLY A 352 -11.10 -8.78 -3.32
C GLY A 352 -12.56 -8.35 -3.54
N VAL A 353 -12.91 -7.10 -3.22
CA VAL A 353 -14.20 -6.46 -3.55
C VAL A 353 -14.06 -5.60 -4.79
N ASN A 354 -12.97 -4.83 -4.90
CA ASN A 354 -12.78 -3.86 -5.98
C ASN A 354 -12.73 -4.51 -7.37
N VAL A 355 -12.01 -5.62 -7.50
CA VAL A 355 -11.86 -6.30 -8.80
C VAL A 355 -13.21 -6.78 -9.33
N PRO A 356 -14.02 -7.59 -8.61
CA PRO A 356 -15.32 -8.00 -9.12
C PRO A 356 -16.30 -6.82 -9.31
N VAL A 357 -16.32 -5.83 -8.42
CA VAL A 357 -17.17 -4.63 -8.57
C VAL A 357 -16.79 -3.86 -9.85
N SER A 358 -15.51 -3.69 -10.12
CA SER A 358 -15.02 -3.02 -11.32
C SER A 358 -15.43 -3.78 -12.58
N GLN A 359 -15.21 -5.10 -12.62
CA GLN A 359 -15.51 -5.94 -13.79
C GLN A 359 -17.00 -6.13 -14.05
N GLU A 360 -17.80 -6.31 -12.99
CA GLU A 360 -19.20 -6.65 -13.10
C GLU A 360 -20.12 -5.42 -13.16
N VAL A 361 -19.69 -4.29 -12.53
CA VAL A 361 -20.56 -3.12 -12.39
C VAL A 361 -19.96 -1.87 -13.01
N PHE A 362 -18.76 -1.42 -12.61
CA PHE A 362 -18.26 -0.10 -13.02
C PHE A 362 -17.95 -0.04 -14.51
N ILE A 363 -17.12 -0.93 -15.02
CA ILE A 363 -16.69 -0.95 -16.43
C ILE A 363 -17.89 -1.12 -17.38
N PRO A 364 -18.82 -2.08 -17.17
CA PRO A 364 -19.97 -2.25 -18.07
C PRO A 364 -20.98 -1.10 -18.07
N ASN A 365 -21.02 -0.32 -16.98
CA ASN A 365 -21.92 0.83 -16.85
C ASN A 365 -21.22 2.18 -17.07
N GLU A 366 -19.97 2.16 -17.55
CA GLU A 366 -19.19 3.37 -17.83
C GLU A 366 -19.07 4.29 -16.61
N ILE A 367 -18.87 3.70 -15.40
CA ILE A 367 -18.66 4.40 -14.13
C ILE A 367 -17.17 4.49 -13.85
N VAL A 368 -16.68 5.67 -13.51
CA VAL A 368 -15.30 5.84 -13.04
C VAL A 368 -15.16 5.31 -11.63
N GLY A 369 -14.33 4.29 -11.42
CA GLY A 369 -13.91 3.84 -10.10
C GLY A 369 -12.54 4.43 -9.76
N CYS A 370 -12.38 5.03 -8.58
CA CYS A 370 -11.08 5.46 -8.07
C CYS A 370 -10.89 4.92 -6.65
N SER A 371 -10.17 3.79 -6.56
CA SER A 371 -9.98 3.14 -5.27
C SER A 371 -8.93 3.84 -4.41
N PRO A 372 -9.23 4.12 -3.14
CA PRO A 372 -8.25 4.72 -2.23
C PRO A 372 -7.31 3.71 -1.56
N SER A 373 -7.59 2.41 -1.62
CA SER A 373 -6.84 1.42 -0.83
C SER A 373 -6.74 0.01 -1.44
N SER A 374 -7.24 -0.18 -2.65
CA SER A 374 -7.12 -1.46 -3.35
C SER A 374 -5.75 -1.56 -4.03
N THR A 375 -4.82 -2.32 -3.42
CA THR A 375 -3.39 -2.31 -3.76
C THR A 375 -2.95 -3.47 -4.67
N ALA A 376 -3.75 -4.54 -4.79
CA ALA A 376 -3.38 -5.74 -5.53
C ALA A 376 -2.99 -5.47 -7.00
N LEU A 377 -2.10 -6.32 -7.54
CA LEU A 377 -1.66 -6.25 -8.93
C LEU A 377 -2.81 -6.48 -9.92
N SER A 378 -3.83 -7.27 -9.54
CA SER A 378 -5.01 -7.50 -10.38
C SER A 378 -5.76 -6.22 -10.73
N VAL A 379 -5.66 -5.15 -9.91
CA VAL A 379 -6.24 -3.84 -10.23
C VAL A 379 -5.46 -3.16 -11.36
N THR A 380 -4.12 -3.15 -11.30
CA THR A 380 -3.25 -2.62 -12.37
C THR A 380 -3.51 -3.30 -13.73
N ASN A 381 -3.88 -4.59 -13.70
CA ASN A 381 -4.01 -5.43 -14.89
C ASN A 381 -5.46 -5.57 -15.40
N LEU A 382 -6.39 -4.77 -14.91
CA LEU A 382 -7.77 -4.77 -15.41
C LEU A 382 -7.84 -4.30 -16.88
N ASP A 383 -8.63 -4.99 -17.68
CA ASP A 383 -9.03 -4.50 -19.01
C ASP A 383 -10.24 -3.59 -18.83
N ASP A 384 -9.99 -2.34 -18.47
CA ASP A 384 -10.97 -1.43 -17.88
C ASP A 384 -11.39 -0.27 -18.77
N ASN A 385 -10.82 -0.14 -19.98
CA ASN A 385 -11.07 0.99 -20.87
C ASN A 385 -10.87 2.36 -20.19
N ASP A 386 -9.89 2.47 -19.31
CA ASP A 386 -9.59 3.66 -18.52
C ASP A 386 -10.69 4.11 -17.52
N TYR A 387 -11.59 3.24 -17.10
CA TYR A 387 -12.59 3.58 -16.08
C TYR A 387 -12.09 3.37 -14.65
N ILE A 388 -10.98 2.64 -14.43
CA ILE A 388 -10.49 2.30 -13.08
C ILE A 388 -9.18 3.01 -12.80
N PHE A 389 -9.17 3.74 -11.69
CA PHE A 389 -8.04 4.49 -11.15
C PHE A 389 -7.85 4.11 -9.67
N ARG A 390 -6.71 4.49 -9.11
CA ARG A 390 -6.51 4.43 -7.66
C ARG A 390 -5.55 5.50 -7.17
N THR A 391 -5.76 5.97 -5.95
CA THR A 391 -4.86 6.87 -5.23
C THR A 391 -3.93 6.12 -4.29
N ALA A 392 -4.16 4.82 -4.06
CA ALA A 392 -3.22 3.92 -3.40
C ALA A 392 -2.18 3.36 -4.38
N PRO A 393 -0.91 3.19 -3.97
CA PRO A 393 0.10 2.55 -4.82
C PRO A 393 -0.11 1.04 -4.95
N SER A 394 0.56 0.43 -5.94
CA SER A 394 0.51 -1.01 -6.19
C SER A 394 1.38 -1.83 -5.22
N ASP A 395 0.92 -3.02 -4.86
CA ASP A 395 1.65 -4.02 -4.07
C ASP A 395 2.98 -4.48 -4.69
N ILE A 396 3.22 -4.13 -5.94
CA ILE A 396 4.52 -4.41 -6.59
C ILE A 396 5.69 -3.77 -5.82
N LEU A 397 5.46 -2.59 -5.23
CA LEU A 397 6.44 -1.88 -4.40
C LEU A 397 6.36 -2.34 -2.94
N GLN A 398 5.16 -2.52 -2.40
CA GLN A 398 4.97 -2.92 -1.00
C GLN A 398 5.61 -4.26 -0.69
N GLY A 399 5.45 -5.27 -1.53
CA GLY A 399 6.09 -6.57 -1.34
C GLY A 399 7.63 -6.48 -1.29
N ARG A 400 8.23 -5.52 -2.03
CA ARG A 400 9.67 -5.25 -1.95
C ARG A 400 10.07 -4.58 -0.63
N VAL A 401 9.31 -3.57 -0.19
CA VAL A 401 9.53 -2.90 1.11
C VAL A 401 9.44 -3.91 2.25
N MET A 402 8.41 -4.76 2.23
CA MET A 402 8.21 -5.82 3.21
C MET A 402 9.39 -6.79 3.27
N ALA A 403 9.87 -7.27 2.12
CA ALA A 403 11.01 -8.18 2.04
C ALA A 403 12.29 -7.53 2.56
N GLN A 404 12.52 -6.26 2.24
CA GLN A 404 13.65 -5.49 2.74
C GLN A 404 13.59 -5.31 4.27
N VAL A 405 12.41 -4.95 4.80
CA VAL A 405 12.22 -4.78 6.26
C VAL A 405 12.46 -6.10 6.98
N MET A 406 11.90 -7.21 6.49
CA MET A 406 12.06 -8.54 7.08
C MET A 406 13.53 -8.95 7.13
N SER A 407 14.24 -8.85 6.01
CA SER A 407 15.65 -9.26 5.92
C SER A 407 16.61 -8.29 6.59
N GLU A 408 16.58 -7.00 6.20
CA GLU A 408 17.62 -6.05 6.59
C GLU A 408 17.38 -5.43 7.97
N ARG A 409 16.11 -5.15 8.31
CA ARG A 409 15.78 -4.49 9.57
C ARG A 409 15.55 -5.50 10.68
N LEU A 410 14.70 -6.53 10.45
CA LEU A 410 14.38 -7.54 11.45
C LEU A 410 15.46 -8.63 11.50
N GLY A 411 16.21 -8.83 10.43
CA GLY A 411 17.34 -9.78 10.37
C GLY A 411 16.89 -11.24 10.35
N VAL A 412 15.72 -11.48 9.76
CA VAL A 412 15.08 -12.79 9.64
C VAL A 412 15.46 -13.41 8.31
N ASP A 413 15.86 -14.69 8.35
CA ASP A 413 16.29 -15.45 7.17
C ASP A 413 15.22 -16.48 6.74
N THR A 414 14.33 -16.92 7.65
CA THR A 414 13.29 -17.93 7.40
C THR A 414 11.91 -17.43 7.80
N VAL A 415 10.94 -17.50 6.90
CA VAL A 415 9.58 -16.99 7.14
C VAL A 415 8.50 -17.95 6.69
N SER A 416 7.30 -17.83 7.29
CA SER A 416 6.05 -18.27 6.69
C SER A 416 5.11 -17.10 6.49
N THR A 417 4.21 -17.19 5.50
CA THR A 417 3.17 -16.18 5.31
C THR A 417 1.80 -16.76 5.69
N LEU A 418 1.02 -15.94 6.39
CA LEU A 418 -0.40 -16.12 6.68
C LEU A 418 -1.16 -15.03 5.94
N TYR A 419 -2.06 -15.37 5.04
CA TYR A 419 -2.72 -14.36 4.22
C TYR A 419 -4.22 -14.61 4.07
N VAL A 420 -4.98 -13.51 4.06
CA VAL A 420 -6.42 -13.56 3.77
C VAL A 420 -6.65 -14.10 2.36
N ASN A 421 -7.56 -15.05 2.24
CA ASN A 421 -7.87 -15.78 1.00
C ASN A 421 -8.67 -14.91 0.02
N ASN A 422 -8.01 -13.92 -0.56
CA ASN A 422 -8.52 -13.06 -1.62
C ASN A 422 -7.35 -12.47 -2.45
N ASP A 423 -7.66 -11.66 -3.46
CA ASP A 423 -6.67 -11.06 -4.37
C ASP A 423 -5.57 -10.27 -3.65
N TYR A 424 -5.93 -9.49 -2.61
CA TYR A 424 -4.97 -8.73 -1.83
C TYR A 424 -3.98 -9.65 -1.11
N GLY A 425 -4.50 -10.56 -0.28
CA GLY A 425 -3.66 -11.41 0.56
C GLY A 425 -2.77 -12.34 -0.25
N GLN A 426 -3.33 -13.00 -1.26
CA GLN A 426 -2.60 -13.94 -2.10
C GLN A 426 -1.49 -13.25 -2.89
N GLN A 427 -1.82 -12.16 -3.62
CA GLN A 427 -0.85 -11.52 -4.51
C GLN A 427 0.27 -10.82 -3.75
N LEU A 428 -0.02 -10.21 -2.60
CA LEU A 428 1.01 -9.60 -1.77
C LEU A 428 1.90 -10.66 -1.10
N SER A 429 1.33 -11.80 -0.64
CA SER A 429 2.10 -12.93 -0.13
C SER A 429 3.05 -13.49 -1.19
N GLU A 430 2.57 -13.72 -2.42
CA GLU A 430 3.38 -14.18 -3.54
C GLU A 430 4.48 -13.16 -3.89
N ARG A 431 4.14 -11.87 -3.96
CA ARG A 431 5.10 -10.80 -4.28
C ARG A 431 6.19 -10.67 -3.23
N PHE A 432 5.82 -10.66 -1.94
CA PHE A 432 6.76 -10.67 -0.84
C PHE A 432 7.69 -11.88 -0.93
N SER A 433 7.13 -13.10 -1.07
CA SER A 433 7.87 -14.36 -1.08
C SER A 433 8.90 -14.40 -2.21
N ASN A 434 8.50 -13.99 -3.42
CA ASN A 434 9.40 -13.96 -4.56
C ASN A 434 10.56 -12.98 -4.35
N VAL A 435 10.29 -11.77 -3.84
CA VAL A 435 11.35 -10.78 -3.59
C VAL A 435 12.25 -11.21 -2.44
N PHE A 436 11.69 -11.77 -1.37
CA PHE A 436 12.44 -12.23 -0.22
C PHE A 436 13.44 -13.35 -0.59
N GLN A 437 13.01 -14.29 -1.43
CA GLN A 437 13.86 -15.37 -1.94
C GLN A 437 14.86 -14.87 -3.00
N ASP A 438 14.40 -14.12 -4.02
CA ASP A 438 15.22 -13.79 -5.19
C ASP A 438 16.22 -12.65 -4.92
N THR A 439 15.89 -11.72 -4.02
CA THR A 439 16.68 -10.50 -3.78
C THR A 439 17.45 -10.54 -2.47
N PHE A 440 16.88 -11.17 -1.44
CA PHE A 440 17.42 -11.16 -0.09
C PHE A 440 17.93 -12.53 0.38
N ASP A 441 17.93 -13.55 -0.50
CA ASP A 441 18.37 -14.92 -0.21
C ASP A 441 17.63 -15.57 1.00
N GLY A 442 16.41 -15.10 1.31
CA GLY A 442 15.59 -15.64 2.39
C GLY A 442 14.90 -16.95 2.00
N GLU A 443 14.39 -17.69 2.97
CA GLU A 443 13.67 -18.92 2.76
C GLU A 443 12.21 -18.79 3.22
N VAL A 444 11.25 -19.16 2.36
CA VAL A 444 9.82 -19.19 2.67
C VAL A 444 9.39 -20.62 2.90
N TYR A 445 9.05 -20.94 4.15
CA TYR A 445 8.66 -22.29 4.54
C TYR A 445 7.26 -22.64 4.06
N ARG A 446 6.29 -21.74 4.33
CA ARG A 446 4.89 -21.98 3.97
C ARG A 446 4.19 -20.68 3.56
N GLN A 447 3.20 -20.83 2.70
CA GLN A 447 2.23 -19.79 2.39
C GLN A 447 0.84 -20.33 2.72
N VAL A 448 0.22 -19.82 3.79
CA VAL A 448 -1.00 -20.38 4.38
C VAL A 448 -2.14 -19.39 4.26
N ALA A 449 -3.17 -19.75 3.50
CA ALA A 449 -4.37 -18.93 3.37
C ALA A 449 -5.31 -19.11 4.57
N PHE A 450 -6.00 -18.04 4.96
CA PHE A 450 -7.11 -18.09 5.91
C PHE A 450 -8.31 -17.30 5.39
N ASN A 451 -9.51 -17.65 5.85
CA ASN A 451 -10.72 -16.90 5.53
C ASN A 451 -11.05 -15.90 6.64
N ILE A 452 -11.69 -14.79 6.30
CA ILE A 452 -12.21 -13.83 7.28
C ILE A 452 -13.37 -14.42 8.08
N GLY A 453 -13.60 -13.90 9.30
CA GLY A 453 -14.78 -14.23 10.10
C GLY A 453 -14.77 -15.61 10.75
N GLU A 454 -13.63 -16.30 10.77
CA GLU A 454 -13.48 -17.58 11.48
C GLU A 454 -13.45 -17.37 13.00
N SER A 455 -14.01 -18.30 13.75
CA SER A 455 -14.02 -18.24 15.22
C SER A 455 -12.67 -18.62 15.85
N SER A 456 -11.77 -19.26 15.10
CA SER A 456 -10.41 -19.60 15.52
C SER A 456 -9.50 -19.81 14.32
N TYR A 457 -8.26 -19.33 14.45
CA TYR A 457 -7.17 -19.45 13.49
C TYR A 457 -6.06 -20.39 13.96
N SER A 458 -6.28 -21.12 15.07
CA SER A 458 -5.26 -21.98 15.69
C SER A 458 -4.63 -22.99 14.75
N SER A 459 -5.41 -23.56 13.82
CA SER A 459 -4.90 -24.55 12.86
C SER A 459 -4.00 -23.96 11.78
N VAL A 460 -4.35 -22.78 11.25
CA VAL A 460 -3.54 -22.10 10.24
C VAL A 460 -2.25 -21.56 10.84
N ILE A 461 -2.30 -21.06 12.09
CA ILE A 461 -1.13 -20.62 12.84
C ILE A 461 -0.18 -21.81 13.12
N SER A 462 -0.70 -22.93 13.63
CA SER A 462 0.12 -24.13 13.84
C SER A 462 0.76 -24.64 12.55
N ASN A 463 0.07 -24.53 11.42
CA ASN A 463 0.64 -24.88 10.11
C ASN A 463 1.77 -23.91 9.72
N ALA A 464 1.56 -22.61 9.86
CA ALA A 464 2.56 -21.59 9.52
C ALA A 464 3.82 -21.68 10.38
N LEU A 465 3.67 -22.02 11.67
CA LEU A 465 4.77 -22.18 12.62
C LEU A 465 5.50 -23.54 12.51
N SER A 466 5.01 -24.47 11.69
CA SER A 466 5.66 -25.78 11.55
C SER A 466 6.89 -25.70 10.64
N ALA A 467 7.90 -26.53 10.96
CA ALA A 467 9.05 -26.73 10.09
C ALA A 467 8.66 -27.16 8.68
N PRO A 468 9.47 -26.88 7.64
CA PRO A 468 9.20 -27.35 6.29
C PRO A 468 9.16 -28.89 6.24
N ASP A 469 8.33 -29.42 5.34
CA ASP A 469 8.29 -30.87 5.12
C ASP A 469 9.66 -31.33 4.56
N SER A 470 10.29 -32.29 5.24
CA SER A 470 11.61 -32.84 4.94
C SER A 470 11.63 -33.68 3.63
#